data_dfcb403f07dbf7e911a94f92c7e4afa9
#
_entry.id   dfcb403f07dbf7e911a94f92c7e4afa9
#
_cell.length_a   1.000
_cell.length_b   1.000
_cell.length_c   1.000
_cell.angle_alpha   90.00
_cell.angle_beta   90.00
_cell.angle_gamma   90.00
#
_symmetry.space_group_name_H-M   'P 1'
#
loop_
_entity.id
_entity.type
_entity.pdbx_description
1 polymer ?
#
loop_
_entity_poly.entity_id
_entity_poly.type
_entity_poly.pdbx_seq_one_letter_code
_entity_poly.pdbx_strand_id
1 'polypeptide(L)' 'MKDNMNQQIEKLWDLIVNYELTSEQSLRLVTRLNGYTLETMEDILYALTGYHSYEQFMENER' A
#
# COMPACT_ATOMS: atom_id res chain seq x y z
N MET A 1 14.10 -9.72 13.96
CA MET A 1 13.97 -9.22 13.48
C MET A 1 13.22 -8.43 13.44
N LYS A 2 13.03 -7.94 13.27
CA LYS A 2 12.43 -7.22 13.24
C LYS A 2 11.59 -6.92 12.55
N ASP A 3 10.72 -6.48 12.85
CA ASP A 3 9.90 -6.33 12.24
C ASP A 3 9.93 -5.74 11.27
N ASN A 4 9.34 -5.68 10.61
CA ASN A 4 9.38 -5.21 9.46
C ASN A 4 8.19 -4.49 9.05
N MET A 5 7.49 -3.81 9.93
CA MET A 5 6.33 -3.03 9.60
C MET A 5 6.68 -1.93 8.61
N ASN A 6 7.82 -1.27 8.81
CA ASN A 6 8.24 -0.24 7.86
C ASN A 6 8.50 -0.82 6.47
N GLN A 7 9.08 -2.01 6.42
CA GLN A 7 9.30 -2.64 5.13
C GLN A 7 7.99 -2.99 4.43
N GLN A 8 7.01 -3.42 5.20
CA GLN A 8 5.71 -3.74 4.61
C GLN A 8 5.02 -2.50 4.09
N ILE A 9 5.13 -1.40 4.83
CA ILE A 9 4.57 -0.14 4.36
C ILE A 9 5.24 0.28 3.06
N GLU A 10 6.56 0.18 3.01
CA GLU A 10 7.31 0.57 1.82
C GLU A 10 6.99 -0.32 0.63
N LYS A 11 6.80 -1.60 0.87
CA LYS A 11 6.39 -2.49 -0.21
C LYS A 11 5.07 -2.07 -0.82
N LEU A 12 4.11 -1.75 0.01
CA LEU A 12 2.81 -1.32 -0.49
C LEU A 12 2.91 0.02 -1.19
N TRP A 13 3.71 0.93 -0.66
CA TRP A 13 3.93 2.20 -1.31
C TRP A 13 4.47 1.99 -2.72
N ASP A 14 5.54 1.20 -2.82
CA ASP A 14 6.17 0.94 -4.10
C ASP A 14 5.21 0.24 -5.06
N LEU A 15 4.43 -0.70 -4.56
CA LEU A 15 3.49 -1.41 -5.39
C LEU A 15 2.45 -0.45 -5.97
N ILE A 16 1.88 0.39 -5.12
CA ILE A 16 0.84 1.31 -5.57
C ILE A 16 1.40 2.28 -6.61
N VAL A 17 2.60 2.77 -6.38
CA VAL A 17 3.22 3.72 -7.30
C VAL A 17 3.65 3.02 -8.59
N ASN A 18 4.29 1.86 -8.48
CA ASN A 18 4.82 1.17 -9.65
C ASN A 18 3.73 0.65 -10.56
N TYR A 19 2.61 0.22 -10.00
CA TYR A 19 1.49 -0.26 -10.81
C TYR A 19 0.55 0.88 -11.17
N GLU A 20 0.89 2.09 -10.75
CA GLU A 20 0.12 3.30 -11.08
C GLU A 20 -1.34 3.15 -10.65
N LEU A 21 -1.55 2.54 -9.49
CA LEU A 21 -2.89 2.38 -8.97
C LEU A 21 -3.49 3.73 -8.59
N THR A 22 -2.65 4.65 -8.13
CA THR A 22 -3.02 6.03 -7.91
C THR A 22 -1.76 6.85 -8.01
N SER A 23 -1.89 8.17 -8.03
CA SER A 23 -0.71 9.02 -8.12
C SER A 23 0.01 9.07 -6.78
N GLU A 24 1.32 9.29 -6.83
CA GLU A 24 2.10 9.42 -5.62
C GLU A 24 1.61 10.60 -4.79
N GLN A 25 1.18 11.64 -5.44
CA GLN A 25 0.69 12.82 -4.76
C GLN A 25 -0.57 12.50 -3.95
N SER A 26 -1.50 11.74 -4.54
CA SER A 26 -2.68 11.31 -3.82
C SER A 26 -2.34 10.41 -2.65
N LEU A 27 -1.38 9.50 -2.87
CA LEU A 27 -0.96 8.58 -1.84
C LEU A 27 -0.36 9.35 -0.66
N ARG A 28 0.44 10.36 -0.93
CA ARG A 28 1.03 11.18 0.11
C ARG A 28 -0.04 11.92 0.90
N LEU A 29 -1.03 12.43 0.20
CA LEU A 29 -2.11 13.17 0.85
C LEU A 29 -2.88 12.27 1.81
N VAL A 30 -3.24 11.06 1.36
CA VAL A 30 -3.99 10.15 2.19
C VAL A 30 -3.19 9.74 3.41
N THR A 31 -1.91 9.42 3.24
CA THR A 31 -1.09 9.02 4.38
C THR A 31 -0.85 10.18 5.34
N ARG A 32 -0.84 11.40 4.83
CA ARG A 32 -0.70 12.56 5.69
C ARG A 32 -1.94 12.75 6.55
N LEU A 33 -3.12 12.51 5.98
CA LEU A 33 -4.36 12.71 6.70
C LEU A 33 -4.68 11.56 7.64
N ASN A 34 -4.37 10.32 7.24
CA ASN A 34 -4.77 9.15 8.00
C ASN A 34 -3.62 8.46 8.72
N GLY A 35 -2.39 8.85 8.42
CA GLY A 35 -1.23 8.24 9.05
C GLY A 35 -0.48 7.33 8.10
N TYR A 36 0.85 7.28 8.26
CA TYR A 36 1.70 6.44 7.44
C TYR A 36 1.87 5.12 8.17
N THR A 37 0.86 4.27 8.11
CA THR A 37 0.83 3.01 8.81
C THR A 37 0.47 1.89 7.85
N LEU A 38 0.75 0.67 8.26
CA LEU A 38 0.41 -0.49 7.45
C LEU A 38 -1.09 -0.58 7.23
N GLU A 39 -1.84 -0.30 8.27
CA GLU A 39 -3.30 -0.35 8.16
C GLU A 39 -3.82 0.63 7.11
N THR A 40 -3.29 1.85 7.12
CA THR A 40 -3.68 2.84 6.13
C THR A 40 -3.33 2.38 4.72
N MET A 41 -2.14 1.80 4.56
CA MET A 41 -1.71 1.35 3.25
C MET A 41 -2.57 0.19 2.74
N GLU A 42 -2.93 -0.71 3.63
CA GLU A 42 -3.79 -1.82 3.23
C GLU A 42 -5.19 -1.34 2.89
N ASP A 43 -5.69 -0.34 3.61
CA ASP A 43 -6.97 0.24 3.27
C ASP A 43 -6.96 0.88 1.89
N ILE A 44 -5.87 1.57 1.57
CA ILE A 44 -5.72 2.18 0.25
C ILE A 44 -5.70 1.10 -0.82
N LEU A 45 -4.92 0.06 -0.58
CA LEU A 45 -4.82 -1.04 -1.54
C LEU A 45 -6.19 -1.65 -1.79
N TYR A 46 -6.92 -1.90 -0.71
CA TYR A 46 -8.25 -2.50 -0.84
C TYR A 46 -9.18 -1.58 -1.63
N ALA A 47 -9.14 -0.29 -1.37
CA ALA A 47 -10.00 0.65 -2.07
C ALA A 47 -9.69 0.70 -3.56
N LEU A 48 -8.42 0.52 -3.92
CA LEU A 48 -8.00 0.63 -5.30
C LEU A 48 -8.11 -0.68 -6.07
N THR A 49 -7.95 -1.82 -5.39
CA THR A 49 -7.87 -3.11 -6.09
C THR A 49 -8.83 -4.16 -5.57
N GLY A 50 -9.32 -4.00 -4.35
CA GLY A 50 -10.13 -5.04 -3.72
C GLY A 50 -9.32 -6.08 -2.98
N TYR A 51 -7.98 -5.98 -3.01
CA TYR A 51 -7.12 -6.91 -2.30
C TYR A 51 -6.76 -6.36 -0.95
N HIS A 52 -6.65 -7.25 0.04
CA HIS A 52 -6.41 -6.83 1.43
C HIS A 52 -4.94 -6.75 1.80
N SER A 53 -4.06 -7.37 1.03
CA SER A 53 -2.66 -7.40 1.40
C SER A 53 -1.79 -7.43 0.17
N TYR A 54 -0.51 -7.14 0.39
CA TYR A 54 0.49 -7.18 -0.66
C TYR A 54 0.56 -8.57 -1.29
N GLU A 55 0.59 -9.59 -0.43
CA GLU A 55 0.68 -10.97 -0.92
C GLU A 55 -0.53 -11.33 -1.76
N GLN A 56 -1.70 -10.91 -1.33
CA GLN A 56 -2.91 -11.22 -2.06
C GLN A 56 -2.87 -10.59 -3.44
N PHE A 57 -2.43 -9.34 -3.51
CA PHE A 57 -2.30 -8.66 -4.79
C PHE A 57 -1.34 -9.40 -5.69
N MET A 58 -0.16 -9.73 -5.17
CA MET A 58 0.87 -10.36 -6.00
C MET A 58 0.45 -11.73 -6.48
N GLU A 59 -0.29 -12.47 -5.66
CA GLU A 59 -0.76 -13.78 -6.06
C GLU A 59 -1.75 -13.70 -7.21
N ASN A 60 -2.55 -12.65 -7.22
CA ASN A 60 -3.64 -12.56 -8.20
C ASN A 60 -3.24 -11.80 -9.45
N GLU A 61 -2.16 -11.04 -9.39
CA GLU A 61 -1.74 -10.24 -10.54
C GLU A 61 -0.57 -10.83 -11.29
N ARG A 62 -0.05 -11.99 -10.90
CA ARG A 62 1.09 -12.57 -11.58
C ARG A 62 0.73 -13.29 -12.84
#